data_6265faf9e196a18c62bb99d4c7a5f19e
#
_entry.id   6265faf9e196a18c62bb99d4c7a5f19e
#
_cell.length_a   1.000
_cell.length_b   1.000
_cell.length_c   1.000
_cell.angle_alpha   90.00
_cell.angle_beta   90.00
_cell.angle_gamma   90.00
#
_symmetry.space_group_name_H-M   'P 1'
#
loop_
_entity.id
_entity.type
_entity.pdbx_description
1 polymer ?
#
loop_
_entity_poly.entity_id
_entity_poly.type
_entity_poly.pdbx_seq_one_letter_code
_entity_poly.pdbx_strand_id
1 'polypeptide(L)'
;MLKINSPYFKKVNSSRRFSIFCVLIIAIILLSFSIMGEASPKFLILHLDAVSSQNFFQYMEEGYLPNLKAVFEDGHMMHHGLSLYPGGTETAIPHLKEGVDNSSGRVGWGYYDRENEKVISHYKTFLYWLSYIPRRAKACIIYGIPGLDPFMFLPLLNVPELLETYGVIEFYWLATDALGHLMGPKLYEASIRRFDRYFGNLVKKLNLDEVNLIFYCDHGMSFGRFINADQIKEIERIVGNELKVFIHPNVYLKDPDKKDKVARDIVLESEIDFAFYRENPHRVVGYFDQGKMIFEGKEEKIRYLFEGEDVFGYYSSGYNGEWLTALDWLALTRESRFPAVPPNIYNLLSNEKAGDIIIVINPPKIPIFWLRYPGNHAGLTNTDLMMPILLRGEQLKHLYDREEMWLHNLYTSIPELSFENLEPAREKNSVKFWNNSFSEYNPNFEMSLSPAYRWNLAFRYHDDIYRSWLEYDLYSSYVMRLWTGAGLQYKGEDLDALVQARLQIDLGKIQLNYGGQFTQEGWEVNTKEVVYQINDRLALEWLVPNGFGMSFSW
;
A
#
# COMPACT_ATOMS: atom_id res chain seq x y z
N MET A 1 -46.91 5.14 73.60
CA MET A 1 -46.32 3.81 73.77
C MET A 1 -46.70 2.97 72.54
N LEU A 2 -45.81 2.77 71.63
CA LEU A 2 -45.89 1.73 70.63
C LEU A 2 -44.43 1.34 70.26
N LYS A 3 -44.05 0.14 70.68
CA LYS A 3 -42.78 -0.51 70.35
C LYS A 3 -42.90 -1.04 68.92
N ILE A 4 -42.04 -0.59 68.00
CA ILE A 4 -41.87 -1.21 66.72
C ILE A 4 -40.69 -2.19 66.83
N ASN A 5 -40.97 -3.47 66.69
CA ASN A 5 -39.98 -4.54 66.62
C ASN A 5 -39.23 -4.45 65.30
N SER A 6 -37.91 -4.39 65.37
CA SER A 6 -36.99 -4.48 64.21
C SER A 6 -36.87 -5.94 63.77
N PRO A 7 -37.00 -6.22 62.46
CA PRO A 7 -36.75 -7.57 61.94
C PRO A 7 -35.26 -7.84 61.76
N TYR A 8 -34.87 -9.02 62.13
CA TYR A 8 -33.55 -9.64 61.98
C TYR A 8 -32.95 -9.46 60.58
N PHE A 9 -31.88 -8.70 60.47
CA PHE A 9 -30.97 -8.82 59.35
C PHE A 9 -30.14 -10.11 59.49
N LYS A 10 -30.47 -11.12 58.73
CA LYS A 10 -29.63 -12.29 58.56
C LYS A 10 -28.27 -11.84 57.98
N LYS A 11 -27.21 -11.95 58.76
CA LYS A 11 -25.84 -11.86 58.33
C LYS A 11 -25.57 -12.95 57.31
N VAL A 12 -25.80 -12.67 56.02
CA VAL A 12 -25.45 -13.56 54.92
C VAL A 12 -23.93 -13.53 54.80
N ASN A 13 -23.32 -14.69 54.96
CA ASN A 13 -21.88 -14.95 54.90
C ASN A 13 -21.26 -14.35 53.62
N SER A 14 -20.81 -13.11 53.66
CA SER A 14 -20.16 -12.41 52.56
C SER A 14 -18.80 -13.06 52.17
N SER A 15 -18.17 -13.76 53.10
CA SER A 15 -16.89 -14.44 52.85
C SER A 15 -17.00 -15.62 51.90
N ARG A 16 -18.09 -16.42 51.94
CA ARG A 16 -18.30 -17.54 51.00
C ARG A 16 -18.58 -17.08 49.57
N ARG A 17 -19.32 -15.99 49.39
CA ARG A 17 -19.60 -15.45 48.06
C ARG A 17 -18.35 -14.81 47.45
N PHE A 18 -17.55 -14.15 48.27
CA PHE A 18 -16.26 -13.58 47.84
C PHE A 18 -15.28 -14.68 47.47
N SER A 19 -15.17 -15.76 48.24
CA SER A 19 -14.33 -16.92 47.89
C SER A 19 -14.76 -17.62 46.61
N ILE A 20 -16.07 -17.81 46.36
CA ILE A 20 -16.59 -18.38 45.10
C ILE A 20 -16.27 -17.45 43.90
N PHE A 21 -16.40 -16.14 44.07
CA PHE A 21 -16.08 -15.17 43.04
C PHE A 21 -14.57 -15.16 42.71
N CYS A 22 -13.70 -15.23 43.72
CA CYS A 22 -12.25 -15.35 43.52
C CYS A 22 -11.86 -16.68 42.83
N VAL A 23 -12.49 -17.78 43.21
CA VAL A 23 -12.28 -19.10 42.57
C VAL A 23 -12.76 -19.11 41.11
N LEU A 24 -13.87 -18.45 40.79
CA LEU A 24 -14.36 -18.28 39.43
C LEU A 24 -13.44 -17.42 38.60
N ILE A 25 -12.91 -16.32 39.14
CA ILE A 25 -11.92 -15.48 38.46
C ILE A 25 -10.63 -16.25 38.20
N ILE A 26 -10.13 -16.99 39.19
CA ILE A 26 -8.94 -17.84 39.04
C ILE A 26 -9.18 -18.95 38.00
N ALA A 27 -10.35 -19.58 38.01
CA ALA A 27 -10.73 -20.58 37.02
C ALA A 27 -10.84 -19.99 35.59
N ILE A 28 -11.40 -18.79 35.44
CA ILE A 28 -11.45 -18.07 34.16
C ILE A 28 -10.03 -17.68 33.73
N ILE A 29 -9.17 -17.22 34.61
CA ILE A 29 -7.77 -16.91 34.33
C ILE A 29 -7.02 -18.19 33.90
N LEU A 30 -7.20 -19.31 34.64
CA LEU A 30 -6.57 -20.58 34.30
C LEU A 30 -7.10 -21.19 33.00
N LEU A 31 -8.40 -21.03 32.71
CA LEU A 31 -8.98 -21.43 31.41
C LEU A 31 -8.50 -20.53 30.25
N SER A 32 -8.16 -19.28 30.52
CA SER A 32 -7.58 -18.37 29.53
C SER A 32 -6.12 -18.76 29.15
N PHE A 33 -5.41 -19.44 30.04
CA PHE A 33 -4.05 -19.95 29.78
C PHE A 33 -3.98 -21.30 29.08
N SER A 34 -5.11 -21.96 28.83
CA SER A 34 -5.14 -23.34 28.33
C SER A 34 -5.32 -23.49 26.82
N ILE A 35 -5.24 -22.40 26.05
CA ILE A 35 -5.15 -22.46 24.59
C ILE A 35 -3.76 -21.98 24.20
N MET A 36 -2.76 -22.79 24.47
CA MET A 36 -1.50 -22.72 23.71
C MET A 36 -1.82 -23.39 22.36
N GLY A 37 -2.43 -22.63 21.44
CA GLY A 37 -2.37 -22.93 20.04
C GLY A 37 -0.91 -22.94 19.60
N GLU A 38 -0.52 -23.80 18.67
CA GLU A 38 0.77 -23.71 18.01
C GLU A 38 0.97 -22.26 17.57
N ALA A 39 2.10 -21.68 17.95
CA ALA A 39 2.40 -20.29 17.60
C ALA A 39 2.44 -20.20 16.07
N SER A 40 1.55 -19.41 15.49
CA SER A 40 1.53 -19.20 14.04
C SER A 40 2.88 -18.62 13.59
N PRO A 41 3.41 -19.02 12.43
CA PRO A 41 4.63 -18.46 11.90
C PRO A 41 4.58 -16.94 11.80
N LYS A 42 5.67 -16.27 12.17
CA LYS A 42 5.79 -14.82 12.12
C LYS A 42 6.46 -14.39 10.82
N PHE A 43 5.91 -13.38 10.17
CA PHE A 43 6.45 -12.81 8.94
C PHE A 43 6.68 -11.31 9.08
N LEU A 44 7.87 -10.88 8.72
CA LEU A 44 8.18 -9.46 8.48
C LEU A 44 8.39 -9.27 6.98
N ILE A 45 7.47 -8.56 6.36
CA ILE A 45 7.50 -8.23 4.94
C ILE A 45 8.10 -6.84 4.80
N LEU A 46 9.12 -6.71 3.97
CA LEU A 46 9.84 -5.49 3.66
C LEU A 46 9.52 -5.11 2.22
N HIS A 47 8.70 -4.11 2.04
CA HIS A 47 8.34 -3.58 0.73
C HIS A 47 9.07 -2.26 0.50
N LEU A 48 10.04 -2.26 -0.40
CA LEU A 48 10.78 -1.07 -0.83
C LEU A 48 10.25 -0.65 -2.20
N ASP A 49 9.51 0.45 -2.25
CA ASP A 49 8.82 0.93 -3.44
C ASP A 49 9.79 1.42 -4.53
N ALA A 50 9.49 1.07 -5.78
CA ALA A 50 10.12 1.60 -6.98
C ALA A 50 11.65 1.39 -7.10
N VAL A 51 12.17 0.20 -6.76
CA VAL A 51 13.60 -0.11 -6.92
C VAL A 51 13.80 -1.36 -7.76
N SER A 52 14.37 -1.18 -8.97
CA SER A 52 14.69 -2.32 -9.85
C SER A 52 15.76 -3.23 -9.27
N SER A 53 15.75 -4.50 -9.70
CA SER A 53 16.78 -5.48 -9.33
C SER A 53 18.19 -4.99 -9.66
N GLN A 54 18.39 -4.45 -10.85
CA GLN A 54 19.69 -3.92 -11.27
C GLN A 54 20.20 -2.85 -10.31
N ASN A 55 19.39 -1.84 -9.99
CA ASN A 55 19.78 -0.76 -9.08
C ASN A 55 20.00 -1.27 -7.66
N PHE A 56 19.13 -2.16 -7.19
CA PHE A 56 19.21 -2.73 -5.84
C PHE A 56 20.52 -3.49 -5.61
N PHE A 57 20.89 -4.42 -6.49
CA PHE A 57 22.11 -5.19 -6.36
C PHE A 57 23.35 -4.36 -6.60
N GLN A 58 23.30 -3.37 -7.51
CA GLN A 58 24.37 -2.39 -7.67
C GLN A 58 24.61 -1.63 -6.36
N TYR A 59 23.57 -1.10 -5.71
CA TYR A 59 23.71 -0.41 -4.42
C TYR A 59 24.21 -1.33 -3.30
N MET A 60 23.86 -2.62 -3.36
CA MET A 60 24.37 -3.61 -2.41
C MET A 60 25.88 -3.85 -2.60
N GLU A 61 26.36 -3.96 -3.85
CA GLU A 61 27.77 -4.10 -4.21
C GLU A 61 28.57 -2.85 -3.84
N GLU A 62 28.02 -1.68 -4.06
CA GLU A 62 28.62 -0.39 -3.67
C GLU A 62 28.63 -0.15 -2.16
N GLY A 63 28.07 -1.06 -1.37
CA GLY A 63 28.06 -1.00 0.10
C GLY A 63 27.04 -0.02 0.68
N TYR A 64 26.00 0.34 -0.07
CA TYR A 64 24.93 1.23 0.41
C TYR A 64 23.85 0.48 1.18
N LEU A 65 23.78 -0.86 1.06
CA LEU A 65 22.81 -1.74 1.68
C LEU A 65 23.46 -2.82 2.58
N PRO A 66 24.35 -2.44 3.52
CA PRO A 66 25.14 -3.40 4.28
C PRO A 66 24.28 -4.26 5.24
N ASN A 67 23.15 -3.71 5.73
CA ASN A 67 22.29 -4.44 6.68
C ASN A 67 21.41 -5.46 5.95
N LEU A 68 20.83 -5.09 4.81
CA LEU A 68 20.09 -6.04 3.95
C LEU A 68 21.02 -7.16 3.48
N LYS A 69 22.22 -6.83 2.99
CA LYS A 69 23.22 -7.82 2.57
C LYS A 69 23.51 -8.81 3.68
N ALA A 70 23.90 -8.33 4.86
CA ALA A 70 24.29 -9.19 5.99
C ALA A 70 23.16 -10.11 6.48
N VAL A 71 21.90 -9.62 6.43
CA VAL A 71 20.75 -10.42 6.89
C VAL A 71 20.36 -11.48 5.86
N PHE A 72 20.31 -11.15 4.57
CA PHE A 72 19.84 -12.07 3.54
C PHE A 72 20.96 -12.95 2.93
N GLU A 73 22.22 -12.75 3.30
CA GLU A 73 23.34 -13.61 2.90
C GLU A 73 23.15 -15.05 3.39
N ASP A 74 22.50 -15.26 4.55
CA ASP A 74 22.12 -16.58 5.09
C ASP A 74 20.75 -17.08 4.56
N GLY A 75 20.14 -16.38 3.62
CA GLY A 75 18.85 -16.70 3.01
C GLY A 75 18.97 -16.95 1.52
N HIS A 76 18.03 -16.42 0.77
CA HIS A 76 18.01 -16.47 -0.70
C HIS A 76 17.79 -15.07 -1.29
N MET A 77 18.61 -14.70 -2.25
CA MET A 77 18.53 -13.43 -2.98
C MET A 77 18.22 -13.72 -4.46
N MET A 78 16.97 -13.62 -4.82
CA MET A 78 16.50 -13.81 -6.19
C MET A 78 16.60 -12.47 -6.95
N HIS A 79 17.35 -12.47 -8.06
CA HIS A 79 17.56 -11.31 -8.91
C HIS A 79 16.40 -11.06 -9.89
N HIS A 80 15.60 -12.07 -10.16
CA HIS A 80 14.66 -12.09 -11.28
C HIS A 80 13.20 -12.26 -10.82
N GLY A 81 12.75 -11.38 -9.94
CA GLY A 81 11.32 -11.19 -9.69
C GLY A 81 10.72 -10.31 -10.80
N LEU A 82 9.67 -10.74 -11.51
CA LEU A 82 9.08 -9.97 -12.59
C LEU A 82 7.71 -9.42 -12.21
N SER A 83 7.58 -8.11 -12.22
CA SER A 83 6.30 -7.41 -12.08
C SER A 83 5.48 -7.45 -13.39
N LEU A 84 4.19 -7.14 -13.28
CA LEU A 84 3.29 -7.11 -14.42
C LEU A 84 3.22 -5.71 -15.04
N TYR A 85 3.10 -5.63 -16.34
CA TYR A 85 2.87 -4.36 -17.05
C TYR A 85 1.39 -3.93 -16.92
N PRO A 86 1.08 -2.65 -16.70
CA PRO A 86 2.01 -1.56 -16.44
C PRO A 86 2.53 -1.62 -15.00
N GLY A 87 3.86 -1.54 -14.85
CA GLY A 87 4.53 -1.56 -13.55
C GLY A 87 4.23 -0.29 -12.77
N GLY A 88 3.35 -0.38 -11.82
CA GLY A 88 2.99 0.69 -10.90
C GLY A 88 2.32 0.12 -9.67
N THR A 89 2.47 0.77 -8.52
CA THR A 89 1.98 0.27 -7.24
C THR A 89 0.48 -0.04 -7.25
N GLU A 90 -0.32 0.76 -7.97
CA GLU A 90 -1.77 0.60 -8.10
C GLU A 90 -2.20 -0.64 -8.90
N THR A 91 -1.26 -1.24 -9.63
CA THR A 91 -1.46 -2.52 -10.34
C THR A 91 -0.71 -3.66 -9.67
N ALA A 92 0.58 -3.49 -9.39
CA ALA A 92 1.44 -4.54 -8.86
C ALA A 92 0.95 -5.08 -7.50
N ILE A 93 0.59 -4.20 -6.55
CA ILE A 93 0.16 -4.63 -5.22
C ILE A 93 -1.17 -5.40 -5.23
N PRO A 94 -2.24 -4.96 -5.92
CA PRO A 94 -3.44 -5.79 -6.06
C PRO A 94 -3.17 -7.17 -6.67
N HIS A 95 -2.36 -7.24 -7.74
CA HIS A 95 -2.01 -8.51 -8.36
C HIS A 95 -1.26 -9.43 -7.40
N LEU A 96 -0.29 -8.91 -6.65
CA LEU A 96 0.46 -9.63 -5.63
C LEU A 96 -0.45 -10.15 -4.50
N LYS A 97 -1.33 -9.28 -3.96
CA LYS A 97 -2.22 -9.63 -2.84
C LYS A 97 -3.34 -10.61 -3.25
N GLU A 98 -3.78 -10.56 -4.50
CA GLU A 98 -4.83 -11.44 -5.04
C GLU A 98 -4.25 -12.70 -5.71
N GLY A 99 -2.96 -12.70 -6.02
CA GLY A 99 -2.30 -13.81 -6.72
C GLY A 99 -2.79 -13.98 -8.16
N VAL A 100 -3.12 -12.87 -8.83
CA VAL A 100 -3.70 -12.88 -10.18
C VAL A 100 -2.80 -12.16 -11.18
N ASP A 101 -2.81 -12.62 -12.41
CA ASP A 101 -2.08 -11.98 -13.52
C ASP A 101 -2.89 -10.88 -14.22
N ASN A 102 -2.33 -10.31 -15.30
CA ASN A 102 -2.95 -9.24 -16.09
C ASN A 102 -4.26 -9.65 -16.74
N SER A 103 -4.52 -10.94 -16.97
CA SER A 103 -5.72 -11.40 -17.69
C SER A 103 -7.01 -11.15 -16.92
N SER A 104 -6.94 -11.02 -15.60
CA SER A 104 -8.10 -10.85 -14.71
C SER A 104 -7.98 -9.68 -13.73
N GLY A 105 -6.79 -9.18 -13.50
CA GLY A 105 -6.51 -8.12 -12.54
C GLY A 105 -6.78 -6.69 -13.05
N ARG A 106 -5.99 -5.74 -12.57
CA ARG A 106 -6.04 -4.33 -12.98
C ARG A 106 -5.27 -4.11 -14.29
N VAL A 107 -5.75 -3.19 -15.11
CA VAL A 107 -5.22 -2.94 -16.47
C VAL A 107 -4.49 -1.58 -16.58
N GLY A 108 -4.09 -0.98 -15.50
CA GLY A 108 -3.40 0.33 -15.44
C GLY A 108 -4.10 1.32 -14.51
N TRP A 109 -4.02 2.62 -14.81
CA TRP A 109 -4.55 3.69 -13.96
C TRP A 109 -6.07 3.76 -13.89
N GLY A 110 -6.74 2.91 -14.64
CA GLY A 110 -8.19 2.79 -14.72
C GLY A 110 -8.60 2.10 -16.00
N TYR A 111 -9.89 2.01 -16.18
CA TYR A 111 -10.47 1.44 -17.40
C TYR A 111 -11.77 2.13 -17.79
N TYR A 112 -12.16 1.97 -19.04
CA TYR A 112 -13.46 2.37 -19.52
C TYR A 112 -14.42 1.19 -19.40
N ASP A 113 -15.44 1.36 -18.55
CA ASP A 113 -16.55 0.42 -18.41
C ASP A 113 -17.46 0.57 -19.63
N ARG A 114 -17.37 -0.39 -20.56
CA ARG A 114 -18.10 -0.36 -21.84
C ARG A 114 -19.61 -0.53 -21.65
N GLU A 115 -20.04 -1.26 -20.61
CA GLU A 115 -21.46 -1.50 -20.34
C GLU A 115 -22.15 -0.25 -19.76
N ASN A 116 -21.49 0.42 -18.83
CA ASN A 116 -22.02 1.60 -18.15
C ASN A 116 -21.57 2.92 -18.78
N GLU A 117 -20.80 2.87 -19.84
CA GLU A 117 -20.25 4.01 -20.59
C GLU A 117 -19.53 5.05 -19.68
N LYS A 118 -18.76 4.60 -18.70
CA LYS A 118 -18.09 5.47 -17.74
C LYS A 118 -16.63 5.11 -17.54
N VAL A 119 -15.82 6.12 -17.20
CA VAL A 119 -14.44 5.94 -16.79
C VAL A 119 -14.39 5.53 -15.31
N ILE A 120 -13.74 4.41 -15.04
CA ILE A 120 -13.38 3.96 -13.70
C ILE A 120 -11.90 4.27 -13.51
N SER A 121 -11.60 5.32 -12.74
CA SER A 121 -10.22 5.72 -12.46
C SER A 121 -9.76 5.14 -11.13
N HIS A 122 -8.60 4.49 -11.15
CA HIS A 122 -7.96 4.00 -9.92
C HIS A 122 -7.33 5.13 -9.10
N TYR A 123 -7.08 6.32 -9.67
CA TYR A 123 -6.67 7.52 -8.94
C TYR A 123 -7.74 8.09 -8.02
N LYS A 124 -9.02 8.05 -8.41
CA LYS A 124 -10.11 8.40 -7.47
C LYS A 124 -10.14 7.46 -6.28
N THR A 125 -9.45 6.35 -6.37
CA THR A 125 -9.26 5.36 -5.34
C THR A 125 -7.88 5.41 -4.69
N PHE A 126 -7.10 6.50 -4.84
CA PHE A 126 -5.88 6.68 -4.05
C PHE A 126 -6.17 6.52 -2.55
N LEU A 127 -7.25 7.12 -2.06
CA LEU A 127 -7.77 6.88 -0.71
C LEU A 127 -8.28 5.44 -0.54
N TYR A 128 -8.84 4.82 -1.58
CA TYR A 128 -9.26 3.42 -1.57
C TYR A 128 -8.04 2.49 -1.59
N TRP A 129 -7.01 2.80 -2.36
CA TRP A 129 -5.77 2.05 -2.39
C TRP A 129 -5.06 2.09 -1.04
N LEU A 130 -4.93 3.26 -0.43
CA LEU A 130 -4.45 3.39 0.94
C LEU A 130 -5.33 2.62 1.96
N SER A 131 -6.61 2.42 1.67
CA SER A 131 -7.54 1.63 2.48
C SER A 131 -7.64 0.16 2.10
N TYR A 132 -7.23 -0.23 0.88
CA TYR A 132 -7.30 -1.60 0.38
C TYR A 132 -6.29 -2.52 1.08
N ILE A 133 -5.07 -2.02 1.26
CA ILE A 133 -4.00 -2.76 1.93
C ILE A 133 -4.37 -3.09 3.39
N PRO A 134 -4.86 -2.15 4.24
CA PRO A 134 -5.26 -2.47 5.61
C PRO A 134 -6.49 -3.38 5.72
N ARG A 135 -7.40 -3.37 4.75
CA ARG A 135 -8.69 -4.09 4.85
C ARG A 135 -8.57 -5.60 4.71
N ARG A 136 -7.53 -6.12 4.07
CA ARG A 136 -7.37 -7.56 3.78
C ARG A 136 -6.26 -8.23 4.57
N ALA A 137 -5.52 -7.50 5.38
CA ALA A 137 -4.36 -8.05 6.06
C ALA A 137 -4.60 -8.19 7.55
N LYS A 138 -4.35 -9.38 8.11
CA LYS A 138 -3.90 -9.53 9.50
C LYS A 138 -2.54 -8.83 9.72
N ALA A 139 -2.05 -8.08 8.74
CA ALA A 139 -0.80 -7.41 8.79
C ALA A 139 -0.98 -5.99 9.34
N CYS A 140 -0.18 -5.64 10.30
CA CYS A 140 0.07 -4.26 10.64
C CYS A 140 0.99 -3.67 9.57
N ILE A 141 0.57 -2.59 8.90
CA ILE A 141 1.38 -1.93 7.89
C ILE A 141 1.98 -0.66 8.45
N ILE A 142 3.32 -0.60 8.43
CA ILE A 142 4.09 0.57 8.83
C ILE A 142 4.57 1.27 7.57
N TYR A 143 4.08 2.49 7.33
CA TYR A 143 4.43 3.25 6.12
C TYR A 143 5.63 4.16 6.33
N GLY A 144 6.64 4.05 5.46
CA GLY A 144 7.72 5.02 5.32
C GLY A 144 7.28 6.19 4.43
N ILE A 145 6.58 7.17 4.99
CA ILE A 145 5.98 8.29 4.27
C ILE A 145 7.03 9.38 4.00
N PRO A 146 7.09 9.94 2.77
CA PRO A 146 7.99 11.05 2.45
C PRO A 146 7.77 12.24 3.39
N GLY A 147 8.84 12.83 3.90
CA GLY A 147 8.80 13.94 4.86
C GLY A 147 8.66 13.51 6.32
N LEU A 148 8.02 12.36 6.60
CA LEU A 148 8.02 11.72 7.92
C LEU A 148 9.07 10.60 8.02
N ASP A 149 9.63 10.18 6.91
CA ASP A 149 10.63 9.12 6.83
C ASP A 149 11.86 9.32 7.77
N PRO A 150 12.32 10.55 8.11
CA PRO A 150 13.36 10.73 9.13
C PRO A 150 12.98 10.26 10.53
N PHE A 151 11.69 10.15 10.84
CA PHE A 151 11.17 9.79 12.15
C PHE A 151 10.68 8.34 12.24
N MET A 152 10.76 7.58 11.16
CA MET A 152 10.24 6.20 11.07
C MET A 152 10.95 5.20 12.00
N PHE A 153 12.09 5.58 12.60
CA PHE A 153 12.70 4.76 13.64
C PHE A 153 11.80 4.59 14.88
N LEU A 154 10.90 5.53 15.15
CA LEU A 154 10.00 5.50 16.31
C LEU A 154 8.95 4.36 16.22
N PRO A 155 8.11 4.24 15.16
CA PRO A 155 7.17 3.13 15.05
C PRO A 155 7.87 1.77 14.93
N LEU A 156 9.09 1.72 14.37
CA LEU A 156 9.86 0.47 14.28
C LEU A 156 10.33 -0.07 15.64
N LEU A 157 10.30 0.75 16.70
CA LEU A 157 10.61 0.27 18.07
C LEU A 157 9.63 -0.80 18.55
N ASN A 158 8.40 -0.76 18.08
CA ASN A 158 7.31 -1.63 18.54
C ASN A 158 7.13 -2.90 17.67
N VAL A 159 7.89 -3.05 16.59
CA VAL A 159 7.73 -4.20 15.67
C VAL A 159 7.85 -5.56 16.37
N PRO A 160 8.77 -5.80 17.31
CA PRO A 160 8.80 -7.07 18.03
C PRO A 160 7.48 -7.41 18.73
N GLU A 161 6.89 -6.44 19.44
CA GLU A 161 5.60 -6.60 20.12
C GLU A 161 4.42 -6.76 19.13
N LEU A 162 4.46 -6.02 18.05
CA LEU A 162 3.47 -6.11 16.99
C LEU A 162 3.50 -7.47 16.29
N LEU A 163 4.68 -8.07 16.08
CA LEU A 163 4.81 -9.43 15.53
C LEU A 163 4.16 -10.50 16.42
N GLU A 164 4.24 -10.34 17.74
CA GLU A 164 3.52 -11.22 18.68
C GLU A 164 1.99 -11.07 18.56
N THR A 165 1.53 -9.85 18.28
CA THR A 165 0.10 -9.54 18.22
C THR A 165 -0.52 -9.92 16.87
N TYR A 166 0.16 -9.60 15.77
CA TYR A 166 -0.40 -9.70 14.42
C TYR A 166 0.14 -10.88 13.62
N GLY A 167 1.26 -11.47 14.01
CA GLY A 167 1.92 -12.54 13.24
C GLY A 167 2.55 -12.05 11.93
N VAL A 168 1.94 -11.10 11.22
CA VAL A 168 2.44 -10.54 9.96
C VAL A 168 2.54 -9.03 10.06
N ILE A 169 3.73 -8.49 9.80
CA ILE A 169 4.00 -7.04 9.70
C ILE A 169 4.52 -6.73 8.30
N GLU A 170 3.96 -5.72 7.66
CA GLU A 170 4.50 -5.16 6.41
C GLU A 170 5.11 -3.79 6.69
N PHE A 171 6.41 -3.64 6.45
CA PHE A 171 7.10 -2.37 6.45
C PHE A 171 7.22 -1.88 5.00
N TYR A 172 6.31 -1.00 4.63
CA TYR A 172 6.18 -0.45 3.29
C TYR A 172 6.84 0.92 3.19
N TRP A 173 7.92 1.01 2.43
CA TRP A 173 8.69 2.23 2.25
C TRP A 173 8.30 2.95 0.96
N LEU A 174 7.22 3.73 1.01
CA LEU A 174 6.69 4.55 -0.07
C LEU A 174 7.62 5.73 -0.45
N ALA A 175 8.53 6.12 0.46
CA ALA A 175 9.33 7.33 0.29
C ALA A 175 10.26 7.28 -0.93
N THR A 176 10.72 6.10 -1.37
CA THR A 176 11.58 5.96 -2.54
C THR A 176 10.86 6.38 -3.81
N ASP A 177 9.68 5.84 -4.07
CA ASP A 177 8.88 6.18 -5.24
C ASP A 177 8.58 7.68 -5.29
N ALA A 178 7.99 8.22 -4.23
CA ALA A 178 7.62 9.63 -4.17
C ALA A 178 8.83 10.57 -4.33
N LEU A 179 9.97 10.26 -3.71
CA LEU A 179 11.17 11.08 -3.85
C LEU A 179 11.83 10.92 -5.24
N GLY A 180 11.76 9.73 -5.83
CA GLY A 180 12.17 9.49 -7.21
C GLY A 180 11.40 10.36 -8.20
N HIS A 181 10.07 10.33 -8.10
CA HIS A 181 9.20 11.15 -8.92
C HIS A 181 9.43 12.65 -8.72
N LEU A 182 9.42 13.13 -7.49
CA LEU A 182 9.36 14.57 -7.20
C LEU A 182 10.72 15.24 -7.13
N MET A 183 11.76 14.54 -6.67
CA MET A 183 13.04 15.11 -6.28
C MET A 183 14.25 14.53 -7.05
N GLY A 184 14.02 13.46 -7.82
CA GLY A 184 15.03 12.85 -8.67
C GLY A 184 16.04 11.95 -7.95
N PRO A 185 17.11 11.50 -8.67
CA PRO A 185 17.91 10.34 -8.27
C PRO A 185 18.65 10.50 -6.93
N LYS A 186 19.10 11.71 -6.58
CA LYS A 186 19.87 11.91 -5.34
C LYS A 186 19.07 11.66 -4.06
N LEU A 187 17.81 12.14 -4.00
CA LEU A 187 16.96 11.93 -2.83
C LEU A 187 16.34 10.54 -2.82
N TYR A 188 16.09 9.97 -3.99
CA TYR A 188 15.74 8.57 -4.17
C TYR A 188 16.79 7.65 -3.55
N GLU A 189 18.07 7.77 -3.92
CA GLU A 189 19.18 7.00 -3.35
C GLU A 189 19.33 7.21 -1.84
N ALA A 190 19.23 8.46 -1.37
CA ALA A 190 19.30 8.77 0.06
C ALA A 190 18.18 8.09 0.86
N SER A 191 16.99 7.93 0.27
CA SER A 191 15.86 7.22 0.86
C SER A 191 16.13 5.72 0.97
N ILE A 192 16.71 5.09 -0.05
CA ILE A 192 17.10 3.67 -0.05
C ILE A 192 18.11 3.39 1.07
N ARG A 193 19.16 4.21 1.19
CA ARG A 193 20.16 4.09 2.27
C ARG A 193 19.53 4.29 3.66
N ARG A 194 18.52 5.13 3.78
CA ARG A 194 17.80 5.35 5.04
C ARG A 194 16.96 4.14 5.42
N PHE A 195 16.29 3.53 4.44
CA PHE A 195 15.57 2.28 4.64
C PHE A 195 16.49 1.17 5.19
N ASP A 196 17.64 0.93 4.56
CA ASP A 196 18.61 -0.08 5.02
C ASP A 196 19.07 0.15 6.47
N ARG A 197 19.36 1.41 6.82
CA ARG A 197 19.76 1.77 8.19
C ARG A 197 18.65 1.49 9.20
N TYR A 198 17.39 1.78 8.87
CA TYR A 198 16.27 1.51 9.76
C TYR A 198 15.98 0.02 9.88
N PHE A 199 16.08 -0.70 8.78
CA PHE A 199 16.02 -2.15 8.78
C PHE A 199 17.11 -2.76 9.68
N GLY A 200 18.36 -2.31 9.55
CA GLY A 200 19.47 -2.78 10.39
C GLY A 200 19.25 -2.51 11.90
N ASN A 201 18.59 -1.41 12.26
CA ASN A 201 18.22 -1.15 13.65
C ASN A 201 17.05 -2.01 14.13
N LEU A 202 16.13 -2.35 13.23
CA LEU A 202 14.99 -3.21 13.53
C LEU A 202 15.44 -4.64 13.79
N VAL A 203 16.23 -5.23 12.88
CA VAL A 203 16.64 -6.65 12.99
C VAL A 203 17.49 -6.96 14.22
N LYS A 204 18.22 -5.98 14.76
CA LYS A 204 18.94 -6.13 16.04
C LYS A 204 18.03 -6.42 17.25
N LYS A 205 16.73 -6.21 17.09
CA LYS A 205 15.72 -6.41 18.14
C LYS A 205 14.89 -7.67 17.92
N LEU A 206 15.06 -8.33 16.78
CA LEU A 206 14.32 -9.53 16.40
C LEU A 206 15.14 -10.78 16.64
N ASN A 207 14.47 -11.84 17.05
CA ASN A 207 15.03 -13.19 16.95
C ASN A 207 14.80 -13.70 15.51
N LEU A 208 15.84 -13.63 14.68
CA LEU A 208 15.75 -14.00 13.26
C LEU A 208 15.52 -15.50 13.01
N ASP A 209 15.68 -16.34 14.03
CA ASP A 209 15.36 -17.78 13.93
C ASP A 209 13.84 -18.04 14.05
N GLU A 210 13.07 -17.08 14.56
CA GLU A 210 11.63 -17.19 14.77
C GLU A 210 10.80 -16.38 13.75
N VAL A 211 11.46 -15.54 12.94
CA VAL A 211 10.80 -14.61 12.03
C VAL A 211 11.20 -14.88 10.59
N ASN A 212 10.22 -15.12 9.75
CA ASN A 212 10.43 -15.22 8.31
C ASN A 212 10.48 -13.80 7.71
N LEU A 213 11.53 -13.51 6.95
CA LEU A 213 11.75 -12.23 6.29
C LEU A 213 11.48 -12.37 4.80
N ILE A 214 10.61 -11.51 4.28
CA ILE A 214 10.32 -11.37 2.85
C ILE A 214 10.65 -9.94 2.47
N PHE A 215 11.56 -9.74 1.53
CA PHE A 215 11.82 -8.44 0.93
C PHE A 215 11.46 -8.49 -0.54
N TYR A 216 10.78 -7.45 -1.02
CA TYR A 216 10.50 -7.27 -2.44
C TYR A 216 10.35 -5.78 -2.80
N CYS A 217 10.44 -5.51 -4.10
CA CYS A 217 10.02 -4.25 -4.70
C CYS A 217 8.86 -4.54 -5.66
N ASP A 218 7.98 -3.60 -5.88
CA ASP A 218 6.78 -3.78 -6.71
C ASP A 218 7.00 -3.37 -8.18
N HIS A 219 7.84 -2.38 -8.41
CA HIS A 219 8.33 -1.93 -9.72
C HIS A 219 9.66 -1.19 -9.58
N GLY A 220 10.25 -0.76 -10.69
CA GLY A 220 11.46 0.05 -10.70
C GLY A 220 11.18 1.54 -10.86
N MET A 221 12.27 2.31 -10.97
CA MET A 221 12.25 3.73 -11.24
C MET A 221 13.32 4.06 -12.30
N SER A 222 12.92 4.76 -13.33
CA SER A 222 13.79 5.21 -14.40
C SER A 222 13.90 6.72 -14.43
N PHE A 223 15.12 7.22 -14.66
CA PHE A 223 15.41 8.65 -14.82
C PHE A 223 15.86 8.90 -16.25
N GLY A 224 15.37 9.98 -16.89
CA GLY A 224 15.70 10.19 -18.28
C GLY A 224 15.24 11.53 -18.85
N ARG A 225 15.08 11.57 -20.17
CA ARG A 225 14.59 12.75 -20.89
C ARG A 225 13.08 12.75 -20.99
N PHE A 226 12.47 13.91 -20.80
CA PHE A 226 11.05 14.08 -21.10
C PHE A 226 10.82 14.01 -22.61
N ILE A 227 9.78 13.30 -23.02
CA ILE A 227 9.24 13.43 -24.37
C ILE A 227 8.48 14.76 -24.48
N ASN A 228 8.60 15.42 -25.63
CA ASN A 228 8.08 16.79 -25.80
C ASN A 228 6.57 16.90 -25.82
N ALA A 229 5.86 15.82 -25.95
CA ALA A 229 4.42 15.80 -26.07
C ALA A 229 3.76 15.44 -24.72
N ASP A 230 2.73 16.20 -24.37
CA ASP A 230 1.70 15.74 -23.46
C ASP A 230 1.08 14.48 -24.07
N GLN A 231 1.32 13.32 -23.47
CA GLN A 231 0.90 12.03 -24.01
C GLN A 231 -0.61 12.00 -24.33
N ILE A 232 -1.42 12.63 -23.52
CA ILE A 232 -2.87 12.71 -23.73
C ILE A 232 -3.16 13.47 -25.04
N LYS A 233 -2.54 14.62 -25.22
CA LYS A 233 -2.74 15.44 -26.42
C LYS A 233 -2.20 14.80 -27.68
N GLU A 234 -1.09 14.07 -27.60
CA GLU A 234 -0.58 13.31 -28.75
C GLU A 234 -1.54 12.19 -29.16
N ILE A 235 -2.05 11.43 -28.23
CA ILE A 235 -3.06 10.40 -28.51
C ILE A 235 -4.34 11.03 -29.06
N GLU A 236 -4.82 12.13 -28.48
CA GLU A 236 -6.00 12.86 -28.99
C GLU A 236 -5.77 13.38 -30.42
N ARG A 237 -4.58 13.90 -30.72
CA ARG A 237 -4.22 14.40 -32.06
C ARG A 237 -4.19 13.29 -33.11
N ILE A 238 -3.53 12.17 -32.80
CA ILE A 238 -3.32 11.07 -33.77
C ILE A 238 -4.61 10.28 -33.98
N VAL A 239 -5.27 9.90 -32.89
CA VAL A 239 -6.48 9.08 -32.95
C VAL A 239 -7.70 9.91 -33.37
N GLY A 240 -7.72 11.20 -33.03
CA GLY A 240 -8.72 12.15 -33.45
C GLY A 240 -10.15 11.71 -33.10
N ASN A 241 -11.02 11.76 -34.11
CA ASN A 241 -12.45 11.44 -33.97
C ASN A 241 -12.72 9.98 -33.57
N GLU A 242 -11.77 9.06 -33.79
CA GLU A 242 -11.92 7.65 -33.42
C GLU A 242 -11.70 7.40 -31.93
N LEU A 243 -11.09 8.34 -31.21
CA LEU A 243 -10.86 8.17 -29.79
C LEU A 243 -12.18 8.21 -29.01
N LYS A 244 -12.47 7.16 -28.25
CA LYS A 244 -13.53 7.16 -27.24
C LYS A 244 -13.00 7.76 -25.93
N VAL A 245 -11.88 7.21 -25.41
CA VAL A 245 -11.18 7.70 -24.23
C VAL A 245 -9.76 7.11 -24.17
N PHE A 246 -8.85 7.86 -23.56
CA PHE A 246 -7.51 7.41 -23.18
C PHE A 246 -7.35 7.38 -21.67
N ILE A 247 -6.91 6.23 -21.14
CA ILE A 247 -6.57 6.03 -19.73
C ILE A 247 -5.30 5.19 -19.70
N HIS A 248 -4.15 5.82 -19.46
CA HIS A 248 -2.86 5.15 -19.59
C HIS A 248 -2.84 3.75 -18.94
N PRO A 249 -2.36 2.72 -19.66
CA PRO A 249 -1.84 2.70 -21.02
C PRO A 249 -2.92 2.41 -22.09
N ASN A 250 -4.19 2.42 -21.73
CA ASN A 250 -5.34 1.95 -22.51
C ASN A 250 -5.90 3.02 -23.45
N VAL A 251 -5.96 2.74 -24.74
CA VAL A 251 -6.64 3.54 -25.75
C VAL A 251 -7.93 2.81 -26.15
N TYR A 252 -9.09 3.44 -25.92
CA TYR A 252 -10.40 2.91 -26.28
C TYR A 252 -10.91 3.64 -27.52
N LEU A 253 -11.36 2.89 -28.52
CA LEU A 253 -11.84 3.41 -29.78
C LEU A 253 -13.37 3.43 -29.85
N LYS A 254 -13.93 4.34 -30.66
CA LYS A 254 -15.35 4.32 -31.02
C LYS A 254 -15.67 3.18 -31.98
N ASP A 255 -14.71 2.87 -32.87
CA ASP A 255 -14.78 1.80 -33.83
C ASP A 255 -13.56 0.88 -33.65
N PRO A 256 -13.72 -0.25 -32.93
CA PRO A 256 -12.61 -1.19 -32.67
C PRO A 256 -12.03 -1.85 -33.92
N ASP A 257 -12.75 -1.82 -35.06
CA ASP A 257 -12.23 -2.39 -36.32
C ASP A 257 -11.06 -1.58 -36.90
N LYS A 258 -10.87 -0.34 -36.43
CA LYS A 258 -9.76 0.54 -36.81
C LYS A 258 -8.48 0.36 -36.00
N LYS A 259 -8.46 -0.55 -35.03
CA LYS A 259 -7.34 -0.73 -34.07
C LYS A 259 -6.01 -0.98 -34.76
N ASP A 260 -5.97 -1.75 -35.85
CA ASP A 260 -4.73 -2.01 -36.60
C ASP A 260 -4.11 -0.71 -37.14
N LYS A 261 -4.91 0.05 -37.91
CA LYS A 261 -4.47 1.34 -38.46
C LYS A 261 -4.05 2.31 -37.36
N VAL A 262 -4.87 2.45 -36.32
CA VAL A 262 -4.62 3.41 -35.24
C VAL A 262 -3.37 3.04 -34.43
N ALA A 263 -3.15 1.77 -34.11
CA ALA A 263 -1.95 1.31 -33.43
C ALA A 263 -0.66 1.64 -34.22
N ARG A 264 -0.71 1.44 -35.54
CA ARG A 264 0.38 1.79 -36.45
C ARG A 264 0.61 3.31 -36.51
N ASP A 265 -0.44 4.11 -36.67
CA ASP A 265 -0.34 5.56 -36.76
C ASP A 265 0.23 6.15 -35.45
N ILE A 266 -0.16 5.62 -34.28
CA ILE A 266 0.37 6.04 -32.97
C ILE A 266 1.89 5.91 -32.94
N VAL A 267 2.45 4.80 -33.35
CA VAL A 267 3.90 4.56 -33.31
C VAL A 267 4.64 5.41 -34.35
N LEU A 268 4.10 5.54 -35.55
CA LEU A 268 4.75 6.27 -36.64
C LEU A 268 4.71 7.80 -36.49
N GLU A 269 3.71 8.33 -35.77
CA GLU A 269 3.49 9.78 -35.66
C GLU A 269 3.80 10.35 -34.27
N SER A 270 4.30 9.53 -33.32
CA SER A 270 4.65 9.98 -31.97
C SER A 270 5.96 9.37 -31.45
N GLU A 271 6.33 9.73 -30.22
CA GLU A 271 7.46 9.16 -29.48
C GLU A 271 7.10 7.88 -28.70
N ILE A 272 5.93 7.29 -28.94
CA ILE A 272 5.49 6.03 -28.30
C ILE A 272 6.27 4.88 -28.92
N ASP A 273 6.86 4.02 -28.09
CA ASP A 273 7.75 2.95 -28.57
C ASP A 273 6.97 1.78 -29.17
N PHE A 274 5.88 1.37 -28.49
CA PHE A 274 5.07 0.23 -28.92
C PHE A 274 3.59 0.53 -28.77
N ALA A 275 2.78 -0.03 -29.70
CA ALA A 275 1.33 -0.06 -29.62
C ALA A 275 0.83 -1.47 -29.95
N PHE A 276 0.16 -2.11 -29.01
CA PHE A 276 -0.32 -3.49 -29.12
C PHE A 276 -1.83 -3.53 -29.18
N TYR A 277 -2.39 -4.44 -29.96
CA TYR A 277 -3.82 -4.72 -29.97
C TYR A 277 -4.09 -6.20 -30.15
N ARG A 278 -5.24 -6.67 -29.67
CA ARG A 278 -5.69 -8.04 -29.90
C ARG A 278 -6.40 -8.14 -31.27
N GLU A 279 -5.78 -8.84 -32.20
CA GLU A 279 -6.36 -9.06 -33.54
C GLU A 279 -7.53 -10.04 -33.48
N ASN A 280 -7.33 -11.16 -32.77
CA ASN A 280 -8.35 -12.18 -32.51
C ASN A 280 -8.04 -12.88 -31.17
N PRO A 281 -8.89 -13.80 -30.65
CA PRO A 281 -8.68 -14.45 -29.34
C PRO A 281 -7.32 -15.12 -29.14
N HIS A 282 -6.65 -15.52 -30.23
CA HIS A 282 -5.39 -16.25 -30.20
C HIS A 282 -4.20 -15.43 -30.68
N ARG A 283 -4.39 -14.15 -31.01
CA ARG A 283 -3.32 -13.35 -31.62
C ARG A 283 -3.36 -11.91 -31.20
N VAL A 284 -2.22 -11.45 -30.69
CA VAL A 284 -1.90 -10.06 -30.42
C VAL A 284 -0.87 -9.58 -31.43
N VAL A 285 -1.07 -8.37 -31.94
CA VAL A 285 -0.17 -7.69 -32.88
C VAL A 285 0.33 -6.42 -32.21
N GLY A 286 1.62 -6.14 -32.34
CA GLY A 286 2.25 -4.91 -31.88
C GLY A 286 3.01 -4.23 -32.99
N TYR A 287 3.01 -2.91 -33.00
CA TYR A 287 3.81 -2.09 -33.90
C TYR A 287 4.94 -1.39 -33.13
N PHE A 288 6.04 -1.18 -33.82
CA PHE A 288 7.14 -0.27 -33.50
C PHE A 288 7.61 0.37 -34.80
N ASP A 289 8.52 1.35 -34.73
CA ASP A 289 8.93 2.18 -35.89
C ASP A 289 9.48 1.37 -37.09
N GLN A 290 10.16 0.25 -36.81
CA GLN A 290 10.85 -0.57 -37.83
C GLN A 290 10.21 -1.93 -38.08
N GLY A 291 8.99 -2.17 -37.62
CA GLY A 291 8.37 -3.47 -37.83
C GLY A 291 7.15 -3.78 -37.03
N LYS A 292 6.91 -5.06 -36.87
CA LYS A 292 5.70 -5.61 -36.27
C LYS A 292 6.04 -6.84 -35.45
N MET A 293 5.45 -6.91 -34.28
CA MET A 293 5.53 -8.02 -33.35
C MET A 293 4.22 -8.79 -33.33
N ILE A 294 4.30 -10.11 -33.19
CA ILE A 294 3.12 -10.99 -33.17
C ILE A 294 3.29 -11.97 -32.01
N PHE A 295 2.29 -11.99 -31.13
CA PHE A 295 2.21 -12.97 -30.03
C PHE A 295 1.01 -13.88 -30.30
N GLU A 296 1.26 -15.16 -30.50
CA GLU A 296 0.21 -16.15 -30.68
C GLU A 296 0.06 -17.00 -29.44
N GLY A 297 -1.18 -17.21 -29.01
CA GLY A 297 -1.52 -18.02 -27.86
C GLY A 297 -2.19 -19.33 -28.22
N LYS A 298 -1.74 -20.42 -27.58
CA LYS A 298 -2.34 -21.74 -27.66
C LYS A 298 -2.28 -22.40 -26.29
N GLU A 299 -3.45 -22.68 -25.73
CA GLU A 299 -3.56 -23.14 -24.34
C GLU A 299 -2.90 -22.13 -23.39
N GLU A 300 -1.97 -22.56 -22.53
CA GLU A 300 -1.21 -21.69 -21.61
C GLU A 300 0.15 -21.25 -22.16
N LYS A 301 0.40 -21.51 -23.45
CA LYS A 301 1.68 -21.21 -24.11
C LYS A 301 1.52 -20.09 -25.12
N ILE A 302 2.59 -19.31 -25.24
CA ILE A 302 2.65 -18.17 -26.15
C ILE A 302 3.92 -18.31 -26.99
N ARG A 303 3.84 -17.97 -28.27
CA ARG A 303 5.02 -17.83 -29.12
C ARG A 303 5.13 -16.40 -29.65
N TYR A 304 6.36 -15.98 -29.87
CA TYR A 304 6.72 -14.70 -30.46
C TYR A 304 7.16 -14.89 -31.92
N LEU A 305 6.65 -14.04 -32.80
CA LEU A 305 7.05 -13.90 -34.19
C LEU A 305 7.23 -12.41 -34.49
N PHE A 306 7.96 -12.05 -35.54
CA PHE A 306 8.14 -10.67 -35.94
C PHE A 306 8.22 -10.53 -37.48
N GLU A 307 7.90 -9.32 -37.95
CA GLU A 307 8.11 -8.87 -39.33
C GLU A 307 9.01 -7.63 -39.25
N GLY A 308 10.14 -7.61 -39.96
CA GLY A 308 11.17 -6.58 -39.89
C GLY A 308 12.28 -6.94 -38.90
N GLU A 309 12.48 -6.17 -37.84
CA GLU A 309 13.51 -6.37 -36.85
C GLU A 309 13.00 -7.14 -35.63
N ASP A 310 13.84 -8.00 -35.02
CA ASP A 310 13.59 -8.56 -33.68
C ASP A 310 13.91 -7.52 -32.60
N VAL A 311 12.95 -6.65 -32.33
CA VAL A 311 13.12 -5.52 -31.41
C VAL A 311 13.44 -5.93 -29.98
N PHE A 312 13.06 -7.13 -29.56
CA PHE A 312 13.35 -7.67 -28.23
C PHE A 312 14.66 -8.45 -28.17
N GLY A 313 15.24 -8.81 -29.32
CA GLY A 313 16.49 -9.56 -29.41
C GLY A 313 16.38 -11.02 -28.93
N TYR A 314 15.17 -11.59 -28.89
CA TYR A 314 14.96 -12.93 -28.33
C TYR A 314 15.58 -14.02 -29.20
N TYR A 315 15.50 -13.90 -30.54
CA TYR A 315 16.11 -14.89 -31.43
C TYR A 315 17.62 -14.88 -31.33
N SER A 316 18.24 -13.72 -31.11
CA SER A 316 19.68 -13.64 -30.87
C SER A 316 20.09 -14.20 -29.49
N SER A 317 19.15 -14.27 -28.56
CA SER A 317 19.34 -14.83 -27.22
C SER A 317 18.96 -16.32 -27.10
N GLY A 318 18.66 -16.99 -28.25
CA GLY A 318 18.43 -18.43 -28.30
C GLY A 318 16.98 -18.88 -28.44
N TYR A 319 16.03 -17.94 -28.53
CA TYR A 319 14.65 -18.29 -28.88
C TYR A 319 14.55 -18.77 -30.34
N ASN A 320 13.76 -19.79 -30.59
CA ASN A 320 13.67 -20.44 -31.91
C ASN A 320 12.25 -20.47 -32.51
N GLY A 321 11.31 -19.72 -31.93
CA GLY A 321 9.90 -19.71 -32.37
C GLY A 321 9.01 -20.77 -31.73
N GLU A 322 9.48 -21.37 -30.64
CA GLU A 322 8.74 -22.38 -29.89
C GLU A 322 7.63 -21.80 -29.00
N TRP A 323 6.72 -22.70 -28.57
CA TRP A 323 5.64 -22.36 -27.66
C TRP A 323 6.11 -22.49 -26.21
N LEU A 324 6.14 -21.37 -25.46
CA LEU A 324 6.64 -21.29 -24.09
C LEU A 324 5.52 -20.90 -23.12
N THR A 325 5.56 -21.45 -21.92
CA THR A 325 4.74 -20.96 -20.79
C THR A 325 5.22 -19.59 -20.31
N ALA A 326 4.44 -18.92 -19.48
CA ALA A 326 4.85 -17.62 -18.91
C ALA A 326 6.14 -17.74 -18.08
N LEU A 327 6.35 -18.85 -17.39
CA LEU A 327 7.58 -19.10 -16.61
C LEU A 327 8.77 -19.40 -17.53
N ASP A 328 8.59 -20.21 -18.57
CA ASP A 328 9.66 -20.48 -19.55
C ASP A 328 10.09 -19.19 -20.26
N TRP A 329 9.13 -18.30 -20.57
CA TRP A 329 9.44 -16.97 -21.11
C TRP A 329 10.29 -16.14 -20.15
N LEU A 330 9.95 -16.16 -18.85
CA LEU A 330 10.73 -15.43 -17.85
C LEU A 330 12.15 -16.02 -17.76
N ALA A 331 12.30 -17.34 -17.63
CA ALA A 331 13.58 -18.02 -17.57
C ALA A 331 14.47 -17.73 -18.79
N LEU A 332 13.90 -17.76 -20.00
CA LEU A 332 14.61 -17.47 -21.25
C LEU A 332 15.08 -16.02 -21.35
N THR A 333 14.28 -15.07 -20.85
CA THR A 333 14.47 -13.64 -21.13
C THR A 333 14.85 -12.81 -19.90
N ARG A 334 15.12 -13.44 -18.77
CA ARG A 334 15.42 -12.75 -17.49
C ARG A 334 16.60 -11.79 -17.56
N GLU A 335 17.58 -12.07 -18.43
CA GLU A 335 18.73 -11.19 -18.66
C GLU A 335 18.49 -10.18 -19.83
N SER A 336 17.34 -10.26 -20.48
CA SER A 336 17.00 -9.36 -21.58
C SER A 336 16.62 -7.97 -21.05
N ARG A 337 16.85 -6.95 -21.89
CA ARG A 337 16.29 -5.62 -21.66
C ARG A 337 14.76 -5.65 -21.53
N PHE A 338 14.11 -6.57 -22.19
CA PHE A 338 12.65 -6.72 -22.26
C PHE A 338 12.21 -8.10 -21.74
N PRO A 339 12.14 -8.32 -20.43
CA PRO A 339 11.84 -9.65 -19.88
C PRO A 339 10.36 -10.03 -20.11
N ALA A 340 10.13 -11.23 -20.59
CA ALA A 340 8.84 -11.89 -20.75
C ALA A 340 7.69 -11.01 -21.31
N VAL A 341 7.98 -10.18 -22.32
CA VAL A 341 6.98 -9.28 -22.93
C VAL A 341 5.81 -10.06 -23.56
N PRO A 342 6.03 -11.19 -24.27
CA PRO A 342 4.92 -11.92 -24.90
C PRO A 342 3.82 -12.32 -23.92
N PRO A 343 4.05 -13.02 -22.80
CA PRO A 343 2.98 -13.36 -21.87
C PRO A 343 2.42 -12.13 -21.13
N ASN A 344 3.25 -11.13 -20.83
CA ASN A 344 2.81 -9.94 -20.10
C ASN A 344 1.76 -9.16 -20.90
N ILE A 345 2.03 -8.89 -22.18
CA ILE A 345 1.12 -8.14 -23.07
C ILE A 345 -0.04 -9.00 -23.58
N TYR A 346 0.21 -10.29 -23.89
CA TYR A 346 -0.84 -11.19 -24.34
C TYR A 346 -1.94 -11.35 -23.28
N ASN A 347 -1.55 -11.55 -22.02
CA ASN A 347 -2.48 -11.69 -20.91
C ASN A 347 -3.20 -10.37 -20.61
N LEU A 348 -2.50 -9.23 -20.64
CA LEU A 348 -3.14 -7.92 -20.45
C LEU A 348 -4.24 -7.66 -21.47
N LEU A 349 -3.97 -7.91 -22.77
CA LEU A 349 -4.97 -7.76 -23.82
C LEU A 349 -6.04 -8.85 -23.83
N SER A 350 -5.92 -9.90 -23.00
CA SER A 350 -6.99 -10.88 -22.75
C SER A 350 -8.02 -10.38 -21.74
N ASN A 351 -7.68 -9.36 -20.96
CA ASN A 351 -8.55 -8.78 -19.96
C ASN A 351 -9.64 -7.93 -20.63
N GLU A 352 -10.90 -8.21 -20.32
CA GLU A 352 -12.06 -7.49 -20.86
C GLU A 352 -12.08 -5.98 -20.56
N LYS A 353 -11.38 -5.58 -19.47
CA LYS A 353 -11.21 -4.18 -19.08
C LYS A 353 -10.12 -3.46 -19.86
N ALA A 354 -9.25 -4.18 -20.58
CA ALA A 354 -8.18 -3.57 -21.35
C ALA A 354 -8.71 -2.72 -22.50
N GLY A 355 -7.90 -1.73 -22.92
CA GLY A 355 -8.17 -0.92 -24.10
C GLY A 355 -8.17 -1.75 -25.40
N ASP A 356 -8.69 -1.17 -26.45
CA ASP A 356 -8.59 -1.75 -27.80
C ASP A 356 -7.14 -1.76 -28.28
N ILE A 357 -6.34 -0.78 -27.75
CA ILE A 357 -4.90 -0.68 -27.96
C ILE A 357 -4.23 -0.40 -26.61
N ILE A 358 -3.09 -1.05 -26.37
CA ILE A 358 -2.18 -0.79 -25.26
C ILE A 358 -0.94 -0.10 -25.81
N ILE A 359 -0.58 1.05 -25.26
CA ILE A 359 0.63 1.79 -25.64
C ILE A 359 1.72 1.64 -24.58
N VAL A 360 2.98 1.69 -25.02
CA VAL A 360 4.16 1.57 -24.17
C VAL A 360 5.17 2.67 -24.49
N ILE A 361 5.70 3.28 -23.43
CA ILE A 361 6.82 4.20 -23.48
C ILE A 361 7.89 3.62 -22.57
N ASN A 362 9.10 3.41 -23.11
CA ASN A 362 10.19 2.81 -22.36
C ASN A 362 11.27 3.84 -21.98
N PRO A 363 11.99 3.62 -20.88
CA PRO A 363 13.17 4.40 -20.55
C PRO A 363 14.20 4.41 -21.71
N PRO A 364 14.95 5.50 -21.90
CA PRO A 364 15.02 6.69 -21.03
C PRO A 364 13.97 7.77 -21.33
N LYS A 365 12.95 7.48 -22.12
CA LYS A 365 11.84 8.40 -22.37
C LYS A 365 10.92 8.46 -21.15
N ILE A 366 10.57 9.66 -20.74
CA ILE A 366 9.65 9.91 -19.62
C ILE A 366 8.44 10.66 -20.15
N PRO A 367 7.23 10.09 -20.08
CA PRO A 367 6.04 10.78 -20.54
C PRO A 367 5.74 12.01 -19.65
N ILE A 368 5.28 13.09 -20.27
CA ILE A 368 4.76 14.25 -19.56
C ILE A 368 3.25 14.08 -19.44
N PHE A 369 2.80 14.07 -18.19
CA PHE A 369 1.37 14.15 -17.88
C PHE A 369 1.02 15.59 -17.45
N TRP A 370 0.29 15.74 -16.36
CA TRP A 370 -0.05 17.04 -15.78
C TRP A 370 1.08 17.67 -14.96
N LEU A 371 2.08 16.86 -14.54
CA LEU A 371 3.31 17.30 -13.87
C LEU A 371 4.54 16.71 -14.59
N ARG A 372 5.66 17.44 -14.53
CA ARG A 372 6.97 16.95 -14.93
C ARG A 372 7.62 16.24 -13.76
N TYR A 373 7.78 14.94 -13.87
CA TYR A 373 8.46 14.12 -12.88
C TYR A 373 9.90 13.82 -13.32
N PRO A 374 10.94 14.07 -12.48
CA PRO A 374 12.32 13.71 -12.79
C PRO A 374 12.52 12.22 -13.03
N GLY A 375 11.79 11.37 -12.28
CA GLY A 375 11.73 9.93 -12.46
C GLY A 375 10.34 9.46 -12.81
N ASN A 376 10.25 8.31 -13.48
CA ASN A 376 8.99 7.64 -13.83
C ASN A 376 9.24 6.15 -14.04
N HIS A 377 8.17 5.38 -14.17
CA HIS A 377 8.15 3.94 -14.39
C HIS A 377 7.02 3.56 -15.34
N ALA A 378 6.67 2.29 -15.44
CA ALA A 378 5.61 1.74 -16.30
C ALA A 378 6.01 1.50 -17.76
N GLY A 379 7.29 1.27 -18.04
CA GLY A 379 7.79 0.68 -19.28
C GLY A 379 7.81 -0.86 -19.24
N LEU A 380 8.26 -1.46 -20.34
CA LEU A 380 8.45 -2.92 -20.47
C LEU A 380 9.88 -3.38 -20.19
N THR A 381 10.77 -2.46 -19.81
CA THR A 381 12.17 -2.79 -19.61
C THR A 381 12.44 -3.46 -18.26
N ASN A 382 13.56 -4.16 -18.17
CA ASN A 382 14.02 -4.75 -16.91
C ASN A 382 14.22 -3.71 -15.79
N THR A 383 14.55 -2.46 -16.11
CA THR A 383 14.63 -1.37 -15.11
C THR A 383 13.29 -0.99 -14.52
N ASP A 384 12.19 -1.26 -15.20
CA ASP A 384 10.84 -0.96 -14.71
C ASP A 384 10.13 -2.18 -14.13
N LEU A 385 10.39 -3.40 -14.65
CA LEU A 385 9.63 -4.60 -14.31
C LEU A 385 10.43 -5.68 -13.59
N MET A 386 11.79 -5.69 -13.61
CA MET A 386 12.59 -6.71 -12.93
C MET A 386 12.95 -6.27 -11.51
N MET A 387 12.46 -7.02 -10.51
CA MET A 387 12.53 -6.68 -9.10
C MET A 387 13.35 -7.68 -8.30
N PRO A 388 14.06 -7.24 -7.24
CA PRO A 388 14.69 -8.14 -6.29
C PRO A 388 13.64 -8.78 -5.39
N ILE A 389 13.81 -10.07 -5.08
CA ILE A 389 13.05 -10.77 -4.04
C ILE A 389 14.07 -11.45 -3.12
N LEU A 390 14.05 -11.10 -1.83
CA LEU A 390 14.95 -11.69 -0.85
C LEU A 390 14.13 -12.43 0.20
N LEU A 391 14.56 -13.64 0.54
CA LEU A 391 13.83 -14.55 1.43
C LEU A 391 14.76 -15.08 2.52
N ARG A 392 14.32 -15.07 3.77
CA ARG A 392 15.01 -15.70 4.89
C ARG A 392 14.00 -16.25 5.88
N GLY A 393 14.16 -17.50 6.29
CA GLY A 393 13.35 -18.16 7.32
C GLY A 393 12.93 -19.57 6.91
N GLU A 394 12.47 -20.34 7.90
CA GLU A 394 12.17 -21.76 7.74
C GLU A 394 11.04 -22.02 6.74
N GLN A 395 9.96 -21.25 6.82
CA GLN A 395 8.79 -21.40 5.94
C GLN A 395 9.06 -20.99 4.49
N LEU A 396 10.22 -20.36 4.22
CA LEU A 396 10.58 -19.86 2.90
C LEU A 396 11.60 -20.73 2.17
N LYS A 397 12.19 -21.74 2.85
CA LYS A 397 13.26 -22.58 2.28
C LYS A 397 12.89 -23.31 0.99
N HIS A 398 11.62 -23.66 0.83
CA HIS A 398 11.12 -24.33 -0.38
C HIS A 398 11.17 -23.44 -1.64
N LEU A 399 11.44 -22.13 -1.48
CA LEU A 399 11.61 -21.17 -2.57
C LEU A 399 13.09 -20.87 -2.87
N TYR A 400 14.05 -21.39 -2.08
CA TYR A 400 15.46 -21.00 -2.21
C TYR A 400 16.14 -21.52 -3.48
N ASP A 401 15.60 -22.56 -4.10
CA ASP A 401 16.12 -23.10 -5.36
C ASP A 401 15.56 -22.37 -6.61
N ARG A 402 14.68 -21.37 -6.41
CA ARG A 402 14.10 -20.62 -7.54
C ARG A 402 15.02 -19.48 -7.95
N GLU A 403 15.34 -19.38 -9.23
CA GLU A 403 16.14 -18.31 -9.79
C GLU A 403 15.28 -17.13 -10.27
N GLU A 404 14.02 -17.38 -10.64
CA GLU A 404 13.06 -16.39 -11.12
C GLU A 404 11.64 -16.66 -10.60
N MET A 405 10.84 -15.60 -10.55
CA MET A 405 9.43 -15.66 -10.14
C MET A 405 8.64 -14.48 -10.70
N TRP A 406 7.42 -14.72 -11.12
CA TRP A 406 6.46 -13.63 -11.30
C TRP A 406 6.04 -13.08 -9.93
N LEU A 407 6.12 -11.75 -9.75
CA LEU A 407 5.88 -11.13 -8.45
C LEU A 407 4.48 -11.44 -7.88
N HIS A 408 3.45 -11.51 -8.73
CA HIS A 408 2.09 -11.83 -8.31
C HIS A 408 1.95 -13.24 -7.70
N ASN A 409 2.90 -14.14 -7.93
CA ASN A 409 2.92 -15.47 -7.36
C ASN A 409 3.65 -15.55 -6.00
N LEU A 410 4.31 -14.47 -5.55
CA LEU A 410 5.12 -14.51 -4.33
C LEU A 410 4.31 -14.95 -3.11
N TYR A 411 3.18 -14.28 -2.85
CA TYR A 411 2.39 -14.60 -1.66
C TYR A 411 1.65 -15.94 -1.76
N THR A 412 1.16 -16.29 -2.93
CA THR A 412 0.48 -17.58 -3.16
C THR A 412 1.43 -18.77 -3.10
N SER A 413 2.74 -18.53 -3.25
CA SER A 413 3.78 -19.55 -3.10
C SER A 413 4.16 -19.83 -1.65
N ILE A 414 3.60 -19.12 -0.67
CA ILE A 414 3.92 -19.26 0.76
C ILE A 414 2.62 -19.66 1.50
N PRO A 415 2.37 -20.98 1.67
CA PRO A 415 1.09 -21.46 2.24
C PRO A 415 0.80 -20.95 3.64
N GLU A 416 1.86 -20.73 4.45
CA GLU A 416 1.74 -20.25 5.83
C GLU A 416 1.50 -18.73 5.92
N LEU A 417 1.68 -17.99 4.83
CA LEU A 417 1.42 -16.56 4.77
C LEU A 417 -0.08 -16.32 4.53
N SER A 418 -0.85 -16.30 5.60
CA SER A 418 -2.28 -16.05 5.54
C SER A 418 -2.60 -14.60 5.85
N PHE A 419 -3.26 -13.93 4.92
CA PHE A 419 -3.88 -12.61 5.12
C PHE A 419 -5.37 -12.77 5.41
N GLU A 420 -5.74 -13.56 6.42
CA GLU A 420 -7.13 -13.63 6.85
C GLU A 420 -7.61 -12.26 7.34
N ASN A 421 -8.88 -11.96 7.09
CA ASN A 421 -9.51 -10.74 7.56
C ASN A 421 -9.46 -10.70 9.10
N LEU A 422 -8.52 -9.96 9.66
CA LEU A 422 -8.66 -9.47 11.02
C LEU A 422 -9.77 -8.45 11.01
N GLU A 423 -10.74 -8.61 11.89
CA GLU A 423 -11.50 -7.44 12.32
C GLU A 423 -10.46 -6.47 12.93
N PRO A 424 -10.32 -5.27 12.38
CA PRO A 424 -9.42 -4.29 12.96
C PRO A 424 -9.83 -4.05 14.40
N ALA A 425 -8.85 -3.86 15.26
CA ALA A 425 -9.11 -3.50 16.65
C ALA A 425 -10.06 -2.31 16.67
N ARG A 426 -11.17 -2.44 17.39
CA ARG A 426 -12.10 -1.32 17.61
C ARG A 426 -11.32 -0.19 18.27
N GLU A 427 -11.60 1.03 17.88
CA GLU A 427 -11.14 2.20 18.63
C GLU A 427 -11.56 2.02 20.08
N LYS A 428 -10.65 2.34 21.00
CA LYS A 428 -10.99 2.33 22.42
C LYS A 428 -11.85 3.54 22.73
N ASN A 429 -12.86 3.34 23.58
CA ASN A 429 -13.53 4.47 24.19
C ASN A 429 -12.51 5.27 25.01
N SER A 430 -12.66 6.58 25.07
CA SER A 430 -11.73 7.41 25.82
C SER A 430 -12.42 8.59 26.49
N VAL A 431 -11.82 9.05 27.56
CA VAL A 431 -12.14 10.32 28.21
C VAL A 431 -10.84 11.10 28.35
N LYS A 432 -10.91 12.37 28.00
CA LYS A 432 -9.81 13.30 28.02
C LYS A 432 -10.17 14.52 28.85
N PHE A 433 -9.24 14.93 29.70
CA PHE A 433 -9.33 16.15 30.50
C PHE A 433 -8.13 17.03 30.21
N TRP A 434 -8.35 18.32 29.97
CA TRP A 434 -7.25 19.25 29.76
C TRP A 434 -7.56 20.65 30.29
N ASN A 435 -6.52 21.43 30.44
CA ASN A 435 -6.59 22.86 30.74
C ASN A 435 -5.84 23.65 29.66
N ASN A 436 -6.42 24.70 29.14
CA ASN A 436 -5.85 25.49 28.06
C ASN A 436 -4.76 26.48 28.51
N SER A 437 -4.58 26.65 29.83
CA SER A 437 -3.63 27.61 30.37
C SER A 437 -2.92 27.03 31.61
N PHE A 438 -1.64 27.29 31.73
CA PHE A 438 -0.90 26.97 32.95
C PHE A 438 -1.15 27.97 34.09
N SER A 439 -1.69 29.15 33.80
CA SER A 439 -1.91 30.26 34.73
C SER A 439 -3.34 30.37 35.25
N GLU A 440 -4.32 29.84 34.52
CA GLU A 440 -5.74 29.93 34.84
C GLU A 440 -6.39 28.55 34.80
N TYR A 441 -7.20 28.21 35.79
CA TYR A 441 -7.95 26.97 35.84
C TYR A 441 -9.20 27.07 34.98
N ASN A 442 -9.16 26.47 33.80
CA ASN A 442 -10.29 26.36 32.91
C ASN A 442 -10.37 24.90 32.39
N PRO A 443 -11.03 24.03 33.18
CA PRO A 443 -11.07 22.61 32.87
C PRO A 443 -11.99 22.32 31.68
N ASN A 444 -11.50 21.55 30.74
CA ASN A 444 -12.22 21.08 29.58
C ASN A 444 -12.25 19.57 29.57
N PHE A 445 -13.21 18.99 28.87
CA PHE A 445 -13.26 17.56 28.73
C PHE A 445 -13.77 17.12 27.36
N GLU A 446 -13.35 15.94 26.93
CA GLU A 446 -13.86 15.25 25.75
C GLU A 446 -14.10 13.78 26.09
N MET A 447 -15.19 13.24 25.60
CA MET A 447 -15.50 11.81 25.64
C MET A 447 -15.65 11.30 24.21
N SER A 448 -14.95 10.23 23.88
CA SER A 448 -15.04 9.55 22.61
C SER A 448 -15.56 8.13 22.80
N LEU A 449 -16.57 7.76 22.04
CA LEU A 449 -17.18 6.44 22.04
C LEU A 449 -17.07 5.84 20.63
N SER A 450 -16.62 4.62 20.54
CA SER A 450 -16.48 3.89 19.26
C SER A 450 -17.60 2.86 19.11
N PRO A 451 -18.81 3.29 18.66
CA PRO A 451 -19.98 2.42 18.58
C PRO A 451 -19.84 1.32 17.53
N ALA A 452 -19.04 1.57 16.48
CA ALA A 452 -18.78 0.62 15.42
C ALA A 452 -17.37 0.87 14.82
N TYR A 453 -16.86 -0.13 14.11
CA TYR A 453 -15.61 0.01 13.38
C TYR A 453 -15.61 1.24 12.45
N ARG A 454 -14.57 2.03 12.51
CA ARG A 454 -14.39 3.31 11.80
C ARG A 454 -15.33 4.44 12.18
N TRP A 455 -16.17 4.24 13.19
CA TRP A 455 -17.05 5.29 13.66
C TRP A 455 -16.69 5.71 15.06
N ASN A 456 -16.58 7.02 15.28
CA ASN A 456 -16.32 7.62 16.58
C ASN A 456 -17.38 8.71 16.84
N LEU A 457 -18.07 8.60 17.98
CA LEU A 457 -18.97 9.62 18.46
C LEU A 457 -18.28 10.38 19.58
N ALA A 458 -18.03 11.66 19.38
CA ALA A 458 -17.34 12.49 20.34
C ALA A 458 -18.22 13.62 20.90
N PHE A 459 -17.98 13.90 22.17
CA PHE A 459 -18.60 15.01 22.91
C PHE A 459 -17.50 15.81 23.53
N ARG A 460 -17.47 17.12 23.32
CA ARG A 460 -16.48 18.04 23.87
C ARG A 460 -17.17 19.20 24.56
N TYR A 461 -16.68 19.52 25.74
CA TYR A 461 -16.95 20.77 26.44
C TYR A 461 -15.67 21.59 26.52
N HIS A 462 -15.71 22.84 26.08
CA HIS A 462 -14.58 23.74 26.03
C HIS A 462 -15.08 25.19 26.01
N ASP A 463 -14.67 26.01 27.00
CA ASP A 463 -14.99 27.44 27.09
C ASP A 463 -16.49 27.77 26.91
N ASP A 464 -17.34 27.05 27.67
CA ASP A 464 -18.82 27.16 27.61
C ASP A 464 -19.45 26.78 26.25
N ILE A 465 -18.68 26.08 25.39
CA ILE A 465 -19.14 25.55 24.14
C ILE A 465 -19.28 24.03 24.26
N TYR A 466 -20.46 23.53 23.96
CA TYR A 466 -20.73 22.10 23.86
C TYR A 466 -20.70 21.68 22.39
N ARG A 467 -19.95 20.65 22.07
CA ARG A 467 -19.86 20.09 20.72
C ARG A 467 -20.13 18.59 20.77
N SER A 468 -20.88 18.11 19.79
CA SER A 468 -21.06 16.69 19.57
C SER A 468 -20.91 16.41 18.07
N TRP A 469 -20.15 15.36 17.71
CA TRP A 469 -19.97 15.00 16.31
C TRP A 469 -19.79 13.52 16.13
N LEU A 470 -20.17 13.04 14.96
CA LEU A 470 -19.91 11.70 14.50
C LEU A 470 -18.79 11.76 13.47
N GLU A 471 -17.68 11.09 13.74
CA GLU A 471 -16.53 10.96 12.85
C GLU A 471 -16.53 9.62 12.14
N TYR A 472 -16.04 9.63 10.92
CA TYR A 472 -15.72 8.44 10.15
C TYR A 472 -14.23 8.45 9.81
N ASP A 473 -13.55 7.34 10.09
CA ASP A 473 -12.18 7.10 9.71
C ASP A 473 -12.10 6.84 8.20
N LEU A 474 -11.78 7.87 7.43
CA LEU A 474 -11.60 7.78 5.99
C LEU A 474 -10.41 6.92 5.63
N TYR A 475 -9.34 7.05 6.41
CA TYR A 475 -8.10 6.35 6.21
C TYR A 475 -7.45 6.00 7.55
N SER A 476 -7.05 4.76 7.72
CA SER A 476 -6.36 4.27 8.91
C SER A 476 -5.21 3.36 8.53
N SER A 477 -4.03 3.70 9.00
CA SER A 477 -2.84 2.85 9.02
C SER A 477 -2.22 2.88 10.41
N TYR A 478 -1.20 2.06 10.64
CA TYR A 478 -0.48 2.08 11.93
C TYR A 478 0.17 3.44 12.23
N VAL A 479 0.57 4.19 11.19
CA VAL A 479 1.31 5.47 11.35
C VAL A 479 0.42 6.69 11.18
N MET A 480 -0.67 6.58 10.43
CA MET A 480 -1.47 7.75 10.07
C MET A 480 -2.96 7.41 9.98
N ARG A 481 -3.80 8.30 10.49
CA ARG A 481 -5.25 8.23 10.37
C ARG A 481 -5.82 9.57 9.93
N LEU A 482 -6.83 9.51 9.09
CA LEU A 482 -7.58 10.69 8.64
C LEU A 482 -9.04 10.51 8.96
N TRP A 483 -9.55 11.38 9.80
CA TRP A 483 -10.93 11.41 10.22
C TRP A 483 -11.68 12.58 9.56
N THR A 484 -12.93 12.34 9.26
CA THR A 484 -13.88 13.41 8.92
C THR A 484 -15.18 13.19 9.65
N GLY A 485 -15.89 14.25 9.97
CA GLY A 485 -17.13 14.13 10.73
C GLY A 485 -18.04 15.32 10.55
N ALA A 486 -19.28 15.13 10.97
CA ALA A 486 -20.27 16.18 11.04
C ALA A 486 -20.95 16.15 12.41
N GLY A 487 -21.36 17.31 12.88
CA GLY A 487 -21.95 17.43 14.21
C GLY A 487 -22.63 18.77 14.45
N LEU A 488 -22.83 19.04 15.73
CA LEU A 488 -23.50 20.24 16.22
C LEU A 488 -22.63 20.93 17.28
N GLN A 489 -22.65 22.24 17.27
CA GLN A 489 -22.07 23.10 18.29
C GLN A 489 -23.17 23.90 18.95
N TYR A 490 -23.19 23.94 20.28
CA TYR A 490 -24.08 24.75 21.09
C TYR A 490 -23.27 25.77 21.92
N LYS A 491 -23.55 27.05 21.73
CA LYS A 491 -22.89 28.16 22.42
C LYS A 491 -23.92 29.17 22.90
N GLY A 492 -24.16 29.21 24.21
CA GLY A 492 -25.24 30.06 24.77
C GLY A 492 -26.61 29.57 24.33
N GLU A 493 -27.29 30.35 23.48
CA GLU A 493 -28.59 29.98 22.90
C GLU A 493 -28.50 29.59 21.42
N ASP A 494 -27.30 29.67 20.82
CA ASP A 494 -27.07 29.39 19.40
C ASP A 494 -26.69 27.94 19.17
N LEU A 495 -27.29 27.32 18.15
CA LEU A 495 -27.03 25.97 17.68
C LEU A 495 -26.52 26.00 16.24
N ASP A 496 -25.28 25.61 16.02
CA ASP A 496 -24.62 25.59 14.72
C ASP A 496 -24.28 24.17 14.27
N ALA A 497 -24.34 23.97 12.95
CA ALA A 497 -23.77 22.76 12.34
C ALA A 497 -22.24 22.93 12.21
N LEU A 498 -21.52 21.83 12.40
CA LEU A 498 -20.08 21.78 12.20
C LEU A 498 -19.66 20.61 11.31
N VAL A 499 -18.58 20.80 10.56
CA VAL A 499 -17.88 19.75 9.84
C VAL A 499 -16.44 19.70 10.37
N GLN A 500 -15.94 18.51 10.66
CA GLN A 500 -14.61 18.33 11.24
C GLN A 500 -13.71 17.51 10.30
N ALA A 501 -12.44 17.87 10.28
CA ALA A 501 -11.37 17.02 9.73
C ALA A 501 -10.20 16.96 10.71
N ARG A 502 -9.66 15.76 10.92
CA ARG A 502 -8.55 15.52 11.84
C ARG A 502 -7.56 14.55 11.23
N LEU A 503 -6.27 14.92 11.27
CA LEU A 503 -5.14 14.08 10.94
C LEU A 503 -4.47 13.65 12.25
N GLN A 504 -4.27 12.36 12.41
CA GLN A 504 -3.51 11.75 13.51
C GLN A 504 -2.28 11.07 12.92
N ILE A 505 -1.12 11.26 13.53
CA ILE A 505 0.13 10.61 13.16
C ILE A 505 0.65 9.88 14.39
N ASP A 506 0.79 8.56 14.28
CA ASP A 506 1.23 7.66 15.35
C ASP A 506 2.70 7.29 15.15
N LEU A 507 3.56 7.73 16.06
CA LEU A 507 5.00 7.45 16.06
C LEU A 507 5.37 6.63 17.31
N GLY A 508 4.79 5.44 17.41
CA GLY A 508 4.96 4.57 18.58
C GLY A 508 4.27 5.14 19.82
N LYS A 509 5.04 5.54 20.83
CA LYS A 509 4.48 6.16 22.06
C LYS A 509 4.11 7.64 21.90
N ILE A 510 4.43 8.25 20.76
CA ILE A 510 4.13 9.65 20.48
C ILE A 510 3.07 9.70 19.40
N GLN A 511 2.01 10.44 19.66
CA GLN A 511 0.94 10.71 18.68
C GLN A 511 0.84 12.21 18.46
N LEU A 512 0.72 12.62 17.22
CA LEU A 512 0.51 13.99 16.81
C LEU A 512 -0.90 14.12 16.23
N ASN A 513 -1.70 15.02 16.78
CA ASN A 513 -3.04 15.32 16.27
C ASN A 513 -3.10 16.74 15.73
N TYR A 514 -3.62 16.87 14.53
CA TYR A 514 -3.89 18.15 13.89
C TYR A 514 -5.27 18.14 13.24
N GLY A 515 -6.10 19.10 13.58
CA GLY A 515 -7.45 19.14 13.04
C GLY A 515 -8.12 20.49 13.18
N GLY A 516 -9.23 20.64 12.49
CA GLY A 516 -10.03 21.82 12.56
C GLY A 516 -11.49 21.54 12.24
N GLN A 517 -12.31 22.54 12.49
CA GLN A 517 -13.74 22.52 12.29
C GLN A 517 -14.15 23.67 11.36
N PHE A 518 -15.10 23.40 10.51
CA PHE A 518 -15.76 24.39 9.70
C PHE A 518 -17.16 24.64 10.27
N THR A 519 -17.42 25.88 10.65
CA THR A 519 -18.71 26.37 11.16
C THR A 519 -19.22 27.52 10.27
N GLN A 520 -20.31 28.15 10.62
CA GLN A 520 -20.80 29.34 9.92
C GLN A 520 -19.79 30.51 9.98
N GLU A 521 -18.95 30.57 11.00
CA GLU A 521 -17.89 31.57 11.17
C GLU A 521 -16.63 31.28 10.32
N GLY A 522 -16.55 30.10 9.67
CA GLY A 522 -15.44 29.67 8.82
C GLY A 522 -14.64 28.52 9.40
N TRP A 523 -13.42 28.31 8.86
CA TRP A 523 -12.52 27.25 9.31
C TRP A 523 -11.70 27.68 10.53
N GLU A 524 -11.78 26.91 11.61
CA GLU A 524 -11.00 27.08 12.82
C GLU A 524 -10.13 25.83 13.08
N VAL A 525 -8.83 26.02 13.30
CA VAL A 525 -7.94 24.95 13.74
C VAL A 525 -8.06 24.83 15.26
N ASN A 526 -8.70 23.77 15.71
CA ASN A 526 -9.01 23.58 17.14
C ASN A 526 -8.29 22.38 17.77
N THR A 527 -7.50 21.62 17.01
CA THR A 527 -6.73 20.48 17.48
C THR A 527 -5.28 20.61 17.04
N LYS A 528 -4.36 20.82 17.98
CA LYS A 528 -2.91 20.78 17.81
C LYS A 528 -2.34 20.13 19.06
N GLU A 529 -2.10 18.83 19.00
CA GLU A 529 -1.78 18.06 20.20
C GLU A 529 -0.59 17.15 19.96
N VAL A 530 0.23 17.03 20.99
CA VAL A 530 1.25 15.99 21.13
C VAL A 530 0.83 15.11 22.30
N VAL A 531 0.57 13.84 22.03
CA VAL A 531 0.15 12.85 23.02
C VAL A 531 1.31 11.90 23.27
N TYR A 532 1.64 11.68 24.53
CA TYR A 532 2.62 10.68 24.95
C TYR A 532 1.94 9.54 25.69
N GLN A 533 1.91 8.37 25.07
CA GLN A 533 1.30 7.16 25.62
C GLN A 533 2.18 6.58 26.73
N ILE A 534 1.70 6.58 27.97
CA ILE A 534 2.38 5.96 29.10
C ILE A 534 2.18 4.45 29.07
N ASN A 535 0.93 4.02 28.91
CA ASN A 535 0.52 2.62 28.74
C ASN A 535 -0.78 2.56 27.93
N ASP A 536 -1.35 1.38 27.73
CA ASP A 536 -2.55 1.15 26.90
C ASP A 536 -3.80 1.93 27.32
N ARG A 537 -3.81 2.49 28.52
CA ARG A 537 -4.98 3.16 29.11
C ARG A 537 -4.76 4.61 29.46
N LEU A 538 -3.50 5.03 29.61
CA LEU A 538 -3.15 6.37 30.11
C LEU A 538 -2.19 7.06 29.16
N ALA A 539 -2.51 8.29 28.77
CA ALA A 539 -1.63 9.17 28.04
C ALA A 539 -1.56 10.57 28.65
N LEU A 540 -0.44 11.23 28.43
CA LEU A 540 -0.23 12.66 28.69
C LEU A 540 -0.39 13.41 27.38
N GLU A 541 -1.03 14.56 27.43
CA GLU A 541 -1.32 15.37 26.25
C GLU A 541 -0.82 16.79 26.43
N TRP A 542 -0.16 17.30 25.40
CA TRP A 542 0.27 18.68 25.32
C TRP A 542 -0.45 19.36 24.16
N LEU A 543 -1.29 20.33 24.50
CA LEU A 543 -2.00 21.15 23.54
C LEU A 543 -1.15 22.37 23.20
N VAL A 544 -0.79 22.50 21.93
CA VAL A 544 0.10 23.56 21.46
C VAL A 544 -0.71 24.84 21.23
N PRO A 545 -0.29 26.00 21.76
CA PRO A 545 0.97 26.23 22.48
C PRO A 545 0.94 26.07 24.01
N ASN A 546 -0.21 26.08 24.69
CA ASN A 546 -0.25 26.42 26.13
C ASN A 546 -1.10 25.49 27.00
N GLY A 547 -1.59 24.35 26.50
CA GLY A 547 -2.46 23.46 27.27
C GLY A 547 -1.76 22.16 27.70
N PHE A 548 -2.26 21.54 28.78
CA PHE A 548 -1.85 20.22 29.23
C PHE A 548 -3.06 19.40 29.65
N GLY A 549 -3.04 18.10 29.35
CA GLY A 549 -4.13 17.21 29.68
C GLY A 549 -3.69 15.76 29.91
N MET A 550 -4.67 14.94 30.25
CA MET A 550 -4.56 13.49 30.37
C MET A 550 -5.74 12.82 29.72
N SER A 551 -5.52 11.68 29.09
CA SER A 551 -6.59 10.82 28.59
C SER A 551 -6.53 9.41 29.16
N PHE A 552 -7.70 8.82 29.33
CA PHE A 552 -7.92 7.46 29.79
C PHE A 552 -8.73 6.71 28.74
N SER A 553 -8.27 5.51 28.34
CA SER A 553 -8.93 4.65 27.36
C SER A 553 -9.33 3.31 27.98
N TRP A 554 -10.48 2.71 27.52
CA TRP A 554 -10.97 1.41 27.97
C TRP A 554 -11.66 0.61 26.87
#